data_521ad5fa29ce4497e948edcb03d5af8c
#
_entry.id   521ad5fa29ce4497e948edcb03d5af8c
#
_cell.length_a   1.000
_cell.length_b   1.000
_cell.length_c   1.000
_cell.angle_alpha   90.00
_cell.angle_beta   90.00
_cell.angle_gamma   90.00
#
_symmetry.space_group_name_H-M   'P 1'
#
loop_
_entity.id
_entity.type
_entity.pdbx_description
1 polymer ?
#
loop_
_entity_poly.entity_id
_entity_poly.type
_entity_poly.pdbx_seq_one_letter_code
_entity_poly.pdbx_strand_id
1 'polypeptide(L)'
;MTIVKPLQRLFRLGLLLACLAAVAGCAAAPVKPEPEIPPKYPASKVLREGETYAIDVWDPWEGMNRRIYRFNYYFDKYVFLPVVNAYEFITPDFVEAGVSNFFDNLTEISNLTNTLLQGKGLGALKTTGRFLLNSTFGVAGLIDVATPVGLDRQNEDFGQTLGVYGLGNGPFLVLPILGPSTVRDTGGLVVDAVVYSMMISAIINELDMDSSDEDILKYSLAALQAIDLRSRQSFRYYRTGSPFEYELIRMLYIRARQIMVEN
;
A
#
# COMPACT_ATOMS: atom_id res chain seq x y z
N MET A 1 9.00 -25.62 -30.35
CA MET A 1 9.58 -24.34 -29.93
C MET A 1 9.00 -23.13 -30.69
N THR A 2 7.76 -23.18 -31.20
CA THR A 2 7.23 -22.16 -32.14
C THR A 2 5.86 -21.59 -31.72
N ILE A 3 5.27 -22.01 -30.61
CA ILE A 3 3.92 -21.58 -30.18
C ILE A 3 3.98 -20.40 -29.14
N VAL A 4 5.12 -20.22 -28.49
CA VAL A 4 5.26 -19.20 -27.40
C VAL A 4 5.28 -17.77 -27.95
N LYS A 5 5.92 -17.52 -29.10
CA LYS A 5 6.01 -16.18 -29.71
C LYS A 5 4.66 -15.53 -30.08
N PRO A 6 3.68 -16.25 -30.66
CA PRO A 6 2.37 -15.66 -30.95
C PRO A 6 1.55 -15.38 -29.68
N LEU A 7 1.69 -16.21 -28.65
CA LEU A 7 0.99 -16.03 -27.37
C LEU A 7 1.51 -14.78 -26.63
N GLN A 8 2.83 -14.55 -26.65
CA GLN A 8 3.46 -13.34 -26.10
C GLN A 8 3.02 -12.08 -26.87
N ARG A 9 2.89 -12.14 -28.19
CA ARG A 9 2.38 -11.01 -28.97
C ARG A 9 0.92 -10.69 -28.64
N LEU A 10 0.08 -11.72 -28.47
CA LEU A 10 -1.31 -11.54 -28.07
C LEU A 10 -1.42 -10.97 -26.65
N PHE A 11 -0.57 -11.41 -25.71
CA PHE A 11 -0.51 -10.87 -24.36
C PHE A 11 -0.07 -9.40 -24.35
N ARG A 12 0.98 -9.03 -25.11
CA ARG A 12 1.43 -7.63 -25.27
C ARG A 12 0.35 -6.74 -25.90
N LEU A 13 -0.36 -7.25 -26.91
CA LEU A 13 -1.46 -6.53 -27.56
C LEU A 13 -2.64 -6.35 -26.59
N GLY A 14 -2.96 -7.38 -25.80
CA GLY A 14 -3.98 -7.34 -24.76
C GLY A 14 -3.65 -6.34 -23.66
N LEU A 15 -2.39 -6.30 -23.21
CA LEU A 15 -1.92 -5.34 -22.20
C LEU A 15 -1.95 -3.89 -22.73
N LEU A 16 -1.49 -3.67 -23.97
CA LEU A 16 -1.56 -2.37 -24.63
C LEU A 16 -3.00 -1.90 -24.85
N LEU A 17 -3.91 -2.79 -25.24
CA LEU A 17 -5.32 -2.49 -25.37
C LEU A 17 -5.97 -2.21 -24.02
N ALA A 18 -5.62 -2.92 -22.97
CA ALA A 18 -6.09 -2.66 -21.61
C ALA A 18 -5.59 -1.29 -21.11
N CYS A 19 -4.32 -0.95 -21.34
CA CYS A 19 -3.78 0.37 -21.00
C CYS A 19 -4.43 1.49 -21.81
N LEU A 20 -4.69 1.29 -23.12
CA LEU A 20 -5.40 2.24 -23.96
C LEU A 20 -6.87 2.40 -23.58
N ALA A 21 -7.55 1.31 -23.20
CA ALA A 21 -8.91 1.33 -22.69
C ALA A 21 -9.00 2.06 -21.34
N ALA A 22 -8.02 1.86 -20.45
CA ALA A 22 -7.93 2.58 -19.18
C ALA A 22 -7.77 4.10 -19.40
N VAL A 23 -6.96 4.51 -20.37
CA VAL A 23 -6.79 5.94 -20.73
C VAL A 23 -8.04 6.50 -21.39
N ALA A 24 -8.75 5.73 -22.23
CA ALA A 24 -9.99 6.17 -22.90
C ALA A 24 -11.19 6.18 -21.94
N GLY A 25 -11.22 5.32 -20.90
CA GLY A 25 -12.27 5.26 -19.89
C GLY A 25 -12.31 6.47 -18.94
N CYS A 26 -11.23 7.26 -18.87
CA CYS A 26 -11.16 8.46 -18.02
C CYS A 26 -12.19 9.56 -18.38
N ALA A 27 -12.89 9.45 -19.49
CA ALA A 27 -13.85 10.48 -19.94
C ALA A 27 -15.28 10.33 -19.42
N ALA A 28 -15.64 9.23 -18.74
CA ALA A 28 -17.05 8.89 -18.44
C ALA A 28 -17.36 8.52 -16.98
N ALA A 29 -16.41 8.49 -16.07
CA ALA A 29 -16.70 8.19 -14.67
C ALA A 29 -17.39 9.39 -13.99
N PRO A 30 -18.50 9.20 -13.23
CA PRO A 30 -19.14 10.28 -12.50
C PRO A 30 -18.16 10.83 -11.45
N VAL A 31 -17.72 12.08 -11.67
CA VAL A 31 -16.84 12.79 -10.73
C VAL A 31 -17.62 13.01 -9.45
N LYS A 32 -17.28 12.28 -8.38
CA LYS A 32 -17.77 12.60 -7.03
C LYS A 32 -17.28 14.01 -6.67
N PRO A 33 -18.13 14.86 -6.06
CA PRO A 33 -17.70 16.19 -5.64
C PRO A 33 -16.49 16.06 -4.72
N GLU A 34 -15.41 16.70 -5.11
CA GLU A 34 -14.14 16.61 -4.40
C GLU A 34 -14.06 17.63 -3.27
N PRO A 35 -13.39 17.28 -2.17
CA PRO A 35 -13.20 18.20 -1.07
C PRO A 35 -12.33 19.39 -1.52
N GLU A 36 -12.77 20.59 -1.17
CA GLU A 36 -11.92 21.77 -1.29
C GLU A 36 -10.86 21.76 -0.20
N ILE A 37 -9.63 22.20 -0.56
CA ILE A 37 -8.57 22.37 0.43
C ILE A 37 -9.00 23.46 1.40
N PRO A 38 -9.20 23.17 2.69
CA PRO A 38 -9.66 24.18 3.64
C PRO A 38 -8.59 25.27 3.81
N PRO A 39 -9.00 26.51 4.13
CA PRO A 39 -8.07 27.58 4.39
C PRO A 39 -7.16 27.21 5.57
N LYS A 40 -5.86 27.53 5.44
CA LYS A 40 -4.88 27.25 6.48
C LYS A 40 -5.22 28.06 7.75
N TYR A 41 -5.54 27.37 8.82
CA TYR A 41 -5.72 27.97 10.15
C TYR A 41 -4.50 27.60 11.00
N PRO A 42 -3.73 28.58 11.54
CA PRO A 42 -2.58 28.23 12.36
C PRO A 42 -3.06 27.61 13.68
N ALA A 43 -2.55 26.42 14.00
CA ALA A 43 -2.87 25.71 15.24
C ALA A 43 -2.59 26.57 16.49
N SER A 44 -1.55 27.41 16.44
CA SER A 44 -1.20 28.36 17.51
C SER A 44 -2.29 29.36 17.91
N LYS A 45 -3.31 29.57 17.07
CA LYS A 45 -4.47 30.43 17.43
C LYS A 45 -5.50 29.71 18.30
N VAL A 46 -5.43 28.37 18.37
CA VAL A 46 -6.42 27.54 19.07
C VAL A 46 -5.78 26.83 20.26
N LEU A 47 -4.50 26.53 20.16
CA LEU A 47 -3.72 25.89 21.22
C LEU A 47 -3.32 26.96 22.26
N ARG A 48 -3.52 26.66 23.52
CA ARG A 48 -3.09 27.53 24.64
C ARG A 48 -1.64 27.24 24.99
N GLU A 49 -0.85 28.26 25.23
CA GLU A 49 0.52 28.09 25.69
C GLU A 49 0.55 27.35 27.02
N GLY A 50 1.41 26.31 27.12
CA GLY A 50 1.59 25.48 28.32
C GLY A 50 0.62 24.30 28.47
N GLU A 51 -0.35 24.13 27.57
CA GLU A 51 -1.20 22.93 27.54
C GLU A 51 -0.71 21.94 26.48
N THR A 52 -0.70 20.65 26.82
CA THR A 52 -0.34 19.56 25.90
C THR A 52 -1.60 19.01 25.26
N TYR A 53 -1.68 19.05 23.95
CA TYR A 53 -2.79 18.50 23.19
C TYR A 53 -2.38 17.19 22.50
N ALA A 54 -3.28 16.23 22.46
CA ALA A 54 -3.02 14.95 21.80
C ALA A 54 -2.65 15.10 20.30
N ILE A 55 -3.15 16.19 19.67
CA ILE A 55 -2.88 16.53 18.28
C ILE A 55 -1.49 17.15 18.06
N ASP A 56 -0.82 17.59 19.14
CA ASP A 56 0.50 18.23 19.10
C ASP A 56 1.60 17.14 19.12
N VAL A 57 1.79 16.53 17.98
CA VAL A 57 2.85 15.53 17.76
C VAL A 57 4.07 16.20 17.16
N TRP A 58 5.26 15.88 17.66
CA TRP A 58 6.53 16.42 17.20
C TRP A 58 6.77 16.18 15.71
N ASP A 59 6.93 17.26 14.95
CA ASP A 59 7.15 17.26 13.52
C ASP A 59 8.16 18.37 13.14
N PRO A 60 9.45 18.09 13.19
CA PRO A 60 10.47 19.09 12.89
C PRO A 60 10.51 19.49 11.40
N TRP A 61 9.88 18.70 10.53
CA TRP A 61 9.83 18.92 9.08
C TRP A 61 8.43 19.30 8.58
N GLU A 62 7.58 19.83 9.45
CA GLU A 62 6.18 20.17 9.14
C GLU A 62 6.02 20.95 7.83
N GLY A 63 6.89 21.95 7.59
CA GLY A 63 6.82 22.75 6.36
C GLY A 63 7.04 21.92 5.08
N MET A 64 7.95 20.96 5.11
CA MET A 64 8.19 20.01 4.02
C MET A 64 7.03 19.02 3.92
N ASN A 65 6.67 18.39 5.04
CA ASN A 65 5.63 17.38 5.11
C ASN A 65 4.27 17.89 4.59
N ARG A 66 3.89 19.12 4.94
CA ARG A 66 2.66 19.76 4.42
C ARG A 66 2.71 20.02 2.90
N ARG A 67 3.88 20.30 2.33
CA ARG A 67 4.03 20.45 0.89
C ARG A 67 3.85 19.11 0.18
N ILE A 68 4.46 18.05 0.74
CA ILE A 68 4.32 16.70 0.20
C ILE A 68 2.86 16.19 0.38
N TYR A 69 2.23 16.46 1.51
CA TYR A 69 0.82 16.12 1.74
C TYR A 69 -0.10 16.76 0.69
N ARG A 70 0.13 18.04 0.35
CA ARG A 70 -0.59 18.72 -0.73
C ARG A 70 -0.25 18.16 -2.11
N PHE A 71 1.02 17.82 -2.37
CA PHE A 71 1.41 17.14 -3.60
C PHE A 71 0.66 15.80 -3.73
N ASN A 72 0.62 15.00 -2.66
CA ASN A 72 -0.09 13.72 -2.64
C ASN A 72 -1.59 13.91 -2.94
N TYR A 73 -2.22 14.95 -2.39
CA TYR A 73 -3.60 15.29 -2.74
C TYR A 73 -3.80 15.51 -4.24
N TYR A 74 -2.96 16.33 -4.86
CA TYR A 74 -3.09 16.59 -6.30
C TYR A 74 -2.76 15.37 -7.15
N PHE A 75 -1.73 14.62 -6.75
CA PHE A 75 -1.37 13.36 -7.43
C PHE A 75 -2.51 12.35 -7.33
N ASP A 76 -3.07 12.16 -6.14
CA ASP A 76 -4.22 11.27 -5.91
C ASP A 76 -5.42 11.70 -6.76
N LYS A 77 -5.76 12.98 -6.74
CA LYS A 77 -6.89 13.57 -7.43
C LYS A 77 -6.81 13.44 -8.95
N TYR A 78 -5.67 13.76 -9.55
CA TYR A 78 -5.53 13.91 -10.99
C TYR A 78 -4.88 12.72 -11.69
N VAL A 79 -4.20 11.85 -10.95
CA VAL A 79 -3.50 10.69 -11.49
C VAL A 79 -4.06 9.39 -10.92
N PHE A 80 -4.01 9.20 -9.59
CA PHE A 80 -4.28 7.90 -9.01
C PHE A 80 -5.77 7.54 -9.03
N LEU A 81 -6.64 8.42 -8.55
CA LEU A 81 -8.09 8.17 -8.52
C LEU A 81 -8.72 7.97 -9.91
N PRO A 82 -8.37 8.73 -10.96
CA PRO A 82 -8.84 8.42 -12.31
C PRO A 82 -8.47 7.01 -12.77
N VAL A 83 -7.23 6.56 -12.49
CA VAL A 83 -6.77 5.20 -12.86
C VAL A 83 -7.50 4.14 -12.02
N VAL A 84 -7.65 4.36 -10.72
CA VAL A 84 -8.40 3.45 -9.83
C VAL A 84 -9.86 3.36 -10.24
N ASN A 85 -10.52 4.47 -10.51
CA ASN A 85 -11.92 4.46 -10.96
C ASN A 85 -12.08 3.73 -12.31
N ALA A 86 -11.11 3.87 -13.22
CA ALA A 86 -11.12 3.12 -14.48
C ALA A 86 -10.92 1.62 -14.23
N TYR A 87 -10.02 1.24 -13.33
CA TYR A 87 -9.81 -0.15 -12.91
C TYR A 87 -11.09 -0.75 -12.31
N GLU A 88 -11.70 -0.10 -11.32
CA GLU A 88 -12.97 -0.52 -10.69
C GLU A 88 -14.13 -0.60 -11.70
N PHE A 89 -14.14 0.28 -12.70
CA PHE A 89 -15.20 0.29 -13.72
C PHE A 89 -15.11 -0.90 -14.69
N ILE A 90 -13.89 -1.31 -15.06
CA ILE A 90 -13.69 -2.38 -16.07
C ILE A 90 -13.51 -3.76 -15.45
N THR A 91 -13.19 -3.83 -14.15
CA THR A 91 -12.84 -5.08 -13.46
C THR A 91 -14.03 -5.54 -12.61
N PRO A 92 -14.56 -6.74 -12.81
CA PRO A 92 -15.59 -7.29 -11.93
C PRO A 92 -15.08 -7.52 -10.51
N ASP A 93 -15.93 -7.36 -9.50
CA ASP A 93 -15.60 -7.45 -8.07
C ASP A 93 -14.84 -8.75 -7.70
N PHE A 94 -15.20 -9.88 -8.30
CA PHE A 94 -14.52 -11.15 -8.01
C PHE A 94 -13.09 -11.19 -8.56
N VAL A 95 -12.80 -10.45 -9.65
CA VAL A 95 -11.44 -10.32 -10.19
C VAL A 95 -10.62 -9.37 -9.32
N GLU A 96 -11.21 -8.25 -8.89
CA GLU A 96 -10.58 -7.34 -7.93
C GLU A 96 -10.21 -8.07 -6.63
N ALA A 97 -11.15 -8.83 -6.08
CA ALA A 97 -10.89 -9.67 -4.91
C ALA A 97 -9.76 -10.68 -5.15
N GLY A 98 -9.71 -11.31 -6.33
CA GLY A 98 -8.64 -12.22 -6.71
C GLY A 98 -7.28 -11.53 -6.78
N VAL A 99 -7.20 -10.35 -7.40
CA VAL A 99 -5.99 -9.53 -7.47
C VAL A 99 -5.52 -9.14 -6.07
N SER A 100 -6.44 -8.66 -5.22
CA SER A 100 -6.15 -8.32 -3.83
C SER A 100 -5.62 -9.51 -3.05
N ASN A 101 -6.27 -10.66 -3.12
CA ASN A 101 -5.84 -11.88 -2.44
C ASN A 101 -4.46 -12.35 -2.91
N PHE A 102 -4.19 -12.26 -4.21
CA PHE A 102 -2.88 -12.62 -4.78
C PHE A 102 -1.76 -11.76 -4.19
N PHE A 103 -1.90 -10.43 -4.18
CA PHE A 103 -0.89 -9.55 -3.59
C PHE A 103 -0.79 -9.73 -2.08
N ASP A 104 -1.91 -9.94 -1.40
CA ASP A 104 -1.94 -10.23 0.03
C ASP A 104 -1.21 -11.53 0.35
N ASN A 105 -1.36 -12.58 -0.46
CA ASN A 105 -0.63 -13.83 -0.32
C ASN A 105 0.89 -13.66 -0.52
N LEU A 106 1.31 -12.83 -1.47
CA LEU A 106 2.73 -12.51 -1.65
C LEU A 106 3.31 -11.77 -0.44
N THR A 107 2.54 -10.87 0.18
CA THR A 107 3.01 -10.14 1.37
C THR A 107 3.07 -11.01 2.63
N GLU A 108 2.46 -12.22 2.65
CA GLU A 108 2.62 -13.14 3.79
C GLU A 108 4.08 -13.54 4.02
N ILE A 109 4.95 -13.48 3.03
CA ILE A 109 6.39 -13.76 3.21
C ILE A 109 7.07 -12.65 4.04
N SER A 110 6.72 -11.38 3.78
CA SER A 110 7.20 -10.27 4.62
C SER A 110 6.61 -10.35 6.03
N ASN A 111 5.31 -10.63 6.14
CA ASN A 111 4.64 -10.85 7.43
C ASN A 111 5.32 -11.99 8.21
N LEU A 112 5.62 -13.12 7.58
CA LEU A 112 6.32 -14.25 8.21
C LEU A 112 7.71 -13.84 8.69
N THR A 113 8.47 -13.15 7.86
CA THR A 113 9.80 -12.67 8.23
C THR A 113 9.73 -11.79 9.47
N ASN A 114 8.80 -10.84 9.48
CA ASN A 114 8.65 -9.89 10.59
C ASN A 114 8.10 -10.56 11.85
N THR A 115 7.13 -11.47 11.76
CA THR A 115 6.63 -12.23 12.92
C THR A 115 7.72 -13.10 13.56
N LEU A 116 8.59 -13.71 12.74
CA LEU A 116 9.74 -14.48 13.24
C LEU A 116 10.76 -13.59 13.93
N LEU A 117 11.12 -12.46 13.32
CA LEU A 117 12.06 -11.51 13.91
C LEU A 117 11.53 -10.90 15.21
N GLN A 118 10.22 -10.72 15.35
CA GLN A 118 9.58 -10.23 16.57
C GLN A 118 9.38 -11.33 17.64
N GLY A 119 9.71 -12.59 17.34
CA GLY A 119 9.51 -13.71 18.27
C GLY A 119 8.03 -14.12 18.43
N LYS A 120 7.14 -13.66 17.56
CA LYS A 120 5.70 -13.98 17.56
C LYS A 120 5.44 -15.36 16.94
N GLY A 121 5.81 -16.45 17.66
CA GLY A 121 5.76 -17.82 17.12
C GLY A 121 4.38 -18.27 16.63
N LEU A 122 3.31 -17.92 17.34
CA LEU A 122 1.93 -18.21 16.91
C LEU A 122 1.55 -17.42 15.66
N GLY A 123 1.96 -16.14 15.57
CA GLY A 123 1.80 -15.31 14.38
C GLY A 123 2.51 -15.92 13.18
N ALA A 124 3.77 -16.33 13.34
CA ALA A 124 4.55 -16.99 12.29
C ALA A 124 3.89 -18.30 11.81
N LEU A 125 3.34 -19.10 12.73
CA LEU A 125 2.62 -20.33 12.36
C LEU A 125 1.35 -20.04 11.58
N LYS A 126 0.55 -19.04 12.00
CA LYS A 126 -0.66 -18.60 11.28
C LYS A 126 -0.30 -18.10 9.88
N THR A 127 0.70 -17.24 9.76
CA THR A 127 1.16 -16.69 8.48
C THR A 127 1.65 -17.78 7.52
N THR A 128 2.44 -18.75 8.05
CA THR A 128 2.86 -19.92 7.26
C THR A 128 1.66 -20.73 6.78
N GLY A 129 0.71 -21.02 7.67
CA GLY A 129 -0.51 -21.75 7.34
C GLY A 129 -1.33 -21.03 6.26
N ARG A 130 -1.49 -19.71 6.36
CA ARG A 130 -2.17 -18.88 5.35
C ARG A 130 -1.49 -18.99 3.99
N PHE A 131 -0.18 -18.72 3.96
CA PHE A 131 0.58 -18.79 2.72
C PHE A 131 0.46 -20.15 2.03
N LEU A 132 0.61 -21.25 2.77
CA LEU A 132 0.50 -22.60 2.21
C LEU A 132 -0.91 -22.92 1.73
N LEU A 133 -1.95 -22.60 2.51
CA LEU A 133 -3.34 -22.86 2.15
C LEU A 133 -3.75 -22.04 0.92
N ASN A 134 -3.49 -20.74 0.94
CA ASN A 134 -3.87 -19.85 -0.17
C ASN A 134 -3.07 -20.15 -1.44
N SER A 135 -1.79 -20.50 -1.33
CA SER A 135 -0.98 -20.86 -2.50
C SER A 135 -1.38 -22.20 -3.12
N THR A 136 -1.80 -23.20 -2.30
CA THR A 136 -2.15 -24.56 -2.80
C THR A 136 -3.62 -24.68 -3.15
N PHE A 137 -4.52 -24.40 -2.21
CA PHE A 137 -5.97 -24.55 -2.39
C PHE A 137 -6.63 -23.27 -2.90
N GLY A 138 -5.99 -22.11 -2.71
CA GLY A 138 -6.45 -20.81 -3.18
C GLY A 138 -5.96 -20.42 -4.58
N VAL A 139 -5.51 -21.40 -5.41
CA VAL A 139 -5.04 -21.15 -6.79
C VAL A 139 -3.95 -20.06 -6.81
N ALA A 140 -2.79 -20.36 -6.24
CA ALA A 140 -1.65 -19.44 -6.13
C ALA A 140 -2.00 -18.11 -5.40
N GLY A 141 -2.95 -18.14 -4.46
CA GLY A 141 -3.36 -16.99 -3.65
C GLY A 141 -4.48 -16.14 -4.22
N LEU A 142 -5.07 -16.49 -5.36
CA LEU A 142 -6.23 -15.77 -5.92
C LEU A 142 -7.49 -15.89 -5.05
N ILE A 143 -7.59 -16.95 -4.25
CA ILE A 143 -8.71 -17.19 -3.34
C ILE A 143 -8.18 -17.28 -1.91
N ASP A 144 -8.71 -16.49 -1.00
CA ASP A 144 -8.40 -16.61 0.43
C ASP A 144 -9.22 -17.73 1.05
N VAL A 145 -8.61 -18.91 1.17
CA VAL A 145 -9.20 -20.08 1.84
C VAL A 145 -8.76 -20.18 3.30
N ALA A 146 -7.78 -19.38 3.72
CA ALA A 146 -7.26 -19.41 5.07
C ALA A 146 -8.12 -18.63 6.08
N THR A 147 -8.67 -17.48 5.70
CA THR A 147 -9.55 -16.68 6.58
C THR A 147 -10.81 -17.45 7.00
N PRO A 148 -11.54 -18.15 6.13
CA PRO A 148 -12.73 -18.93 6.53
C PRO A 148 -12.45 -20.05 7.52
N VAL A 149 -11.21 -20.55 7.60
CA VAL A 149 -10.82 -21.59 8.57
C VAL A 149 -10.19 -21.02 9.86
N GLY A 150 -10.32 -19.69 10.06
CA GLY A 150 -9.90 -19.02 11.31
C GLY A 150 -8.43 -18.63 11.37
N LEU A 151 -7.72 -18.63 10.25
CA LEU A 151 -6.36 -18.11 10.17
C LEU A 151 -6.40 -16.64 9.76
N ASP A 152 -6.52 -15.73 10.73
CA ASP A 152 -6.51 -14.29 10.48
C ASP A 152 -5.13 -13.79 10.04
N ARG A 153 -5.12 -12.83 9.13
CA ARG A 153 -3.91 -12.22 8.61
C ARG A 153 -3.15 -11.45 9.69
N GLN A 154 -1.85 -11.64 9.73
CA GLN A 154 -0.92 -10.87 10.55
C GLN A 154 -0.35 -9.74 9.69
N ASN A 155 -0.56 -8.48 10.12
CA ASN A 155 -0.04 -7.32 9.38
C ASN A 155 1.21 -6.78 10.08
N GLU A 156 2.33 -7.43 9.83
CA GLU A 156 3.62 -7.07 10.42
C GLU A 156 4.56 -6.51 9.37
N ASP A 157 5.31 -5.50 9.73
CA ASP A 157 6.32 -4.87 8.88
C ASP A 157 7.64 -4.65 9.64
N PHE A 158 8.71 -4.36 8.91
CA PHE A 158 10.02 -4.18 9.51
C PHE A 158 10.12 -2.92 10.39
N GLY A 159 9.30 -1.90 10.14
CA GLY A 159 9.18 -0.74 11.02
C GLY A 159 8.63 -1.12 12.41
N GLN A 160 7.64 -2.03 12.47
CA GLN A 160 7.15 -2.61 13.72
C GLN A 160 8.24 -3.45 14.38
N THR A 161 8.94 -4.29 13.61
CA THR A 161 10.07 -5.09 14.10
C THR A 161 11.12 -4.21 14.76
N LEU A 162 11.54 -3.11 14.14
CA LEU A 162 12.45 -2.14 14.75
C LEU A 162 11.86 -1.52 16.03
N GLY A 163 10.55 -1.26 16.06
CA GLY A 163 9.85 -0.78 17.25
C GLY A 163 9.88 -1.75 18.41
N VAL A 164 9.64 -3.03 18.16
CA VAL A 164 9.74 -4.11 19.18
C VAL A 164 11.16 -4.19 19.78
N TYR A 165 12.20 -3.94 18.97
CA TYR A 165 13.56 -3.84 19.44
C TYR A 165 13.91 -2.51 20.15
N GLY A 166 12.90 -1.65 20.39
CA GLY A 166 13.05 -0.42 21.18
C GLY A 166 13.44 0.81 20.35
N LEU A 167 13.48 0.73 19.00
CA LEU A 167 13.72 1.91 18.19
C LEU A 167 12.46 2.80 18.17
N GLY A 168 12.58 4.02 18.68
CA GLY A 168 11.49 5.01 18.64
C GLY A 168 11.08 5.37 17.21
N ASN A 169 9.88 5.93 17.05
CA ASN A 169 9.36 6.33 15.74
C ASN A 169 10.28 7.32 14.98
N GLY A 170 11.04 8.12 15.71
CA GLY A 170 11.75 9.26 15.14
C GLY A 170 10.79 10.34 14.63
N PRO A 171 11.30 11.33 13.86
CA PRO A 171 10.49 12.38 13.25
C PRO A 171 9.39 11.83 12.35
N PHE A 172 8.23 12.53 12.35
CA PHE A 172 7.18 12.27 11.40
C PHE A 172 7.59 12.67 9.98
N LEU A 173 7.21 11.87 9.01
CA LEU A 173 7.44 12.10 7.58
C LEU A 173 6.15 11.94 6.80
N VAL A 174 6.02 12.69 5.71
CA VAL A 174 5.06 12.39 4.65
C VAL A 174 5.86 12.01 3.41
N LEU A 175 5.67 10.79 2.93
CA LEU A 175 6.35 10.30 1.74
C LEU A 175 5.55 10.68 0.48
N PRO A 176 6.23 11.08 -0.62
CA PRO A 176 5.55 11.28 -1.88
C PRO A 176 4.80 10.02 -2.30
N ILE A 177 3.53 10.18 -2.69
CA ILE A 177 2.61 9.10 -3.12
C ILE A 177 2.20 8.16 -1.98
N LEU A 178 3.14 7.73 -1.13
CA LEU A 178 2.94 6.71 -0.09
C LEU A 178 2.23 7.25 1.16
N GLY A 179 2.28 8.57 1.39
CA GLY A 179 1.56 9.21 2.50
C GLY A 179 2.30 9.24 3.84
N PRO A 180 1.58 9.21 4.97
CA PRO A 180 2.14 9.32 6.32
C PRO A 180 3.15 8.22 6.64
N SER A 181 4.23 8.57 7.31
CA SER A 181 5.30 7.67 7.76
C SER A 181 6.07 8.27 8.95
N THR A 182 7.11 7.57 9.40
CA THR A 182 8.14 8.06 10.31
C THR A 182 9.51 7.70 9.76
N VAL A 183 10.57 8.24 10.35
CA VAL A 183 11.95 7.85 9.96
C VAL A 183 12.15 6.34 10.16
N ARG A 184 11.71 5.77 11.29
CA ARG A 184 11.77 4.34 11.57
C ARG A 184 11.00 3.54 10.52
N ASP A 185 9.74 3.90 10.30
CA ASP A 185 8.84 3.15 9.42
C ASP A 185 9.26 3.29 7.95
N THR A 186 9.83 4.44 7.55
CA THR A 186 10.43 4.62 6.22
C THR A 186 11.64 3.70 6.02
N GLY A 187 12.50 3.57 7.05
CA GLY A 187 13.60 2.60 7.03
C GLY A 187 13.08 1.16 6.92
N GLY A 188 12.05 0.83 7.68
CA GLY A 188 11.36 -0.47 7.61
C GLY A 188 10.77 -0.76 6.23
N LEU A 189 10.08 0.20 5.65
CA LEU A 189 9.50 0.10 4.31
C LEU A 189 10.56 -0.21 3.24
N VAL A 190 11.75 0.38 3.33
CA VAL A 190 12.85 0.07 2.39
C VAL A 190 13.29 -1.39 2.52
N VAL A 191 13.40 -1.92 3.73
CA VAL A 191 13.78 -3.32 3.96
C VAL A 191 12.69 -4.26 3.42
N ASP A 192 11.43 -4.02 3.76
CA ASP A 192 10.30 -4.81 3.26
C ASP A 192 10.20 -4.77 1.73
N ALA A 193 10.43 -3.61 1.11
CA ALA A 193 10.45 -3.46 -0.34
C ALA A 193 11.59 -4.27 -1.00
N VAL A 194 12.78 -4.31 -0.38
CA VAL A 194 13.89 -5.14 -0.86
C VAL A 194 13.53 -6.63 -0.77
N VAL A 195 13.01 -7.09 0.37
CA VAL A 195 12.60 -8.50 0.55
C VAL A 195 11.54 -8.88 -0.47
N TYR A 196 10.52 -8.04 -0.64
CA TYR A 196 9.47 -8.23 -1.63
C TYR A 196 10.01 -8.28 -3.08
N SER A 197 10.91 -7.35 -3.42
CA SER A 197 11.55 -7.29 -4.74
C SER A 197 12.39 -8.54 -5.04
N MET A 198 13.15 -9.02 -4.04
CA MET A 198 13.93 -10.26 -4.18
C MET A 198 13.03 -11.49 -4.41
N MET A 199 11.91 -11.57 -3.68
CA MET A 199 10.92 -12.64 -3.85
C MET A 199 10.28 -12.61 -5.23
N ILE A 200 9.79 -11.46 -5.68
CA ILE A 200 9.19 -11.31 -7.02
C ILE A 200 10.20 -11.67 -8.10
N SER A 201 11.46 -11.22 -7.96
CA SER A 201 12.52 -11.57 -8.91
C SER A 201 12.81 -13.07 -8.92
N ALA A 202 12.84 -13.73 -7.77
CA ALA A 202 13.03 -15.18 -7.70
C ALA A 202 11.89 -15.94 -8.42
N ILE A 203 10.63 -15.52 -8.22
CA ILE A 203 9.47 -16.13 -8.88
C ILE A 203 9.54 -15.92 -10.42
N ILE A 204 9.87 -14.71 -10.85
CA ILE A 204 9.91 -14.36 -12.29
C ILE A 204 11.06 -15.09 -13.00
N ASN A 205 12.23 -15.22 -12.34
CA ASN A 205 13.38 -15.92 -12.91
C ASN A 205 13.09 -17.40 -13.25
N GLU A 206 12.15 -18.04 -12.53
CA GLU A 206 11.72 -19.42 -12.84
C GLU A 206 10.85 -19.53 -14.11
N LEU A 207 10.41 -18.40 -14.67
CA LEU A 207 9.53 -18.38 -15.86
C LEU A 207 10.30 -18.48 -17.19
N ASP A 208 11.64 -18.53 -17.18
CA ASP A 208 12.52 -18.64 -18.36
C ASP A 208 12.14 -17.61 -19.46
N MET A 209 12.04 -16.34 -19.07
CA MET A 209 11.67 -15.22 -19.94
C MET A 209 12.90 -14.43 -20.39
N ASP A 210 12.78 -13.70 -21.50
CA ASP A 210 13.80 -12.72 -21.87
C ASP A 210 13.84 -11.56 -20.86
N SER A 211 15.02 -11.00 -20.57
CA SER A 211 15.21 -9.94 -19.56
C SER A 211 14.30 -8.72 -19.75
N SER A 212 14.01 -8.34 -20.99
CA SER A 212 13.08 -7.26 -21.31
C SER A 212 11.63 -7.59 -20.90
N ASP A 213 11.22 -8.85 -21.01
CA ASP A 213 9.89 -9.31 -20.67
C ASP A 213 9.75 -9.47 -19.15
N GLU A 214 10.82 -9.88 -18.47
CA GLU A 214 10.88 -9.86 -17.00
C GLU A 214 10.67 -8.46 -16.40
N ASP A 215 11.37 -7.45 -16.94
CA ASP A 215 11.24 -6.08 -16.47
C ASP A 215 9.84 -5.53 -16.70
N ILE A 216 9.25 -5.78 -17.88
CA ILE A 216 7.86 -5.42 -18.18
C ILE A 216 6.90 -6.06 -17.17
N LEU A 217 7.09 -7.34 -16.85
CA LEU A 217 6.25 -8.06 -15.90
C LEU A 217 6.40 -7.48 -14.48
N LYS A 218 7.62 -7.22 -14.01
CA LYS A 218 7.91 -6.62 -12.70
C LYS A 218 7.23 -5.26 -12.54
N TYR A 219 7.39 -4.37 -13.53
CA TYR A 219 6.77 -3.03 -13.48
C TYR A 219 5.24 -3.10 -13.60
N SER A 220 4.71 -4.02 -14.40
CA SER A 220 3.26 -4.21 -14.53
C SER A 220 2.63 -4.72 -13.23
N LEU A 221 3.28 -5.69 -12.56
CA LEU A 221 2.83 -6.16 -11.24
C LEU A 221 2.90 -5.07 -10.19
N ALA A 222 3.99 -4.29 -10.15
CA ALA A 222 4.11 -3.17 -9.22
C ALA A 222 3.04 -2.10 -9.45
N ALA A 223 2.74 -1.75 -10.70
CA ALA A 223 1.69 -0.81 -11.04
C ALA A 223 0.30 -1.34 -10.64
N LEU A 224 0.00 -2.60 -10.95
CA LEU A 224 -1.27 -3.24 -10.57
C LEU A 224 -1.43 -3.31 -9.06
N GLN A 225 -0.36 -3.66 -8.31
CA GLN A 225 -0.37 -3.67 -6.86
C GLN A 225 -0.64 -2.26 -6.28
N ALA A 226 -0.03 -1.22 -6.85
CA ALA A 226 -0.27 0.15 -6.41
C ALA A 226 -1.73 0.57 -6.63
N ILE A 227 -2.32 0.21 -7.77
CA ILE A 227 -3.74 0.46 -8.08
C ILE A 227 -4.64 -0.30 -7.10
N ASP A 228 -4.40 -1.59 -6.88
CA ASP A 228 -5.14 -2.42 -5.94
C ASP A 228 -5.06 -1.90 -4.50
N LEU A 229 -3.87 -1.56 -4.02
CA LEU A 229 -3.71 -0.96 -2.69
C LEU A 229 -4.49 0.34 -2.56
N ARG A 230 -4.53 1.18 -3.60
CA ARG A 230 -5.26 2.45 -3.55
C ARG A 230 -6.76 2.28 -3.67
N SER A 231 -7.26 1.32 -4.46
CA SER A 231 -8.70 1.02 -4.58
C SER A 231 -9.29 0.61 -3.22
N ARG A 232 -8.58 -0.20 -2.45
CA ARG A 232 -8.99 -0.65 -1.11
C ARG A 232 -8.99 0.43 -0.03
N GLN A 233 -8.35 1.60 -0.28
CA GLN A 233 -8.29 2.68 0.70
C GLN A 233 -9.46 3.64 0.57
N SER A 234 -10.29 3.72 1.61
CA SER A 234 -11.39 4.68 1.71
C SER A 234 -10.93 6.11 2.03
N PHE A 235 -9.69 6.29 2.47
CA PHE A 235 -9.12 7.60 2.79
C PHE A 235 -9.08 8.51 1.56
N ARG A 236 -9.45 9.79 1.78
CA ARG A 236 -9.37 10.87 0.79
C ARG A 236 -8.82 12.12 1.47
N TYR A 237 -7.80 12.71 0.87
CA TYR A 237 -7.19 13.94 1.35
C TYR A 237 -8.21 15.07 1.42
N TYR A 238 -8.18 15.85 2.48
CA TYR A 238 -9.06 17.01 2.78
C TYR A 238 -10.56 16.69 2.86
N ARG A 239 -10.92 15.43 2.98
CA ARG A 239 -12.33 15.02 3.09
C ARG A 239 -13.00 15.49 4.37
N THR A 240 -12.25 15.70 5.43
CA THR A 240 -12.78 16.19 6.71
C THR A 240 -13.23 17.65 6.63
N GLY A 241 -12.72 18.41 5.65
CA GLY A 241 -12.93 19.87 5.56
C GLY A 241 -12.30 20.65 6.72
N SER A 242 -11.58 19.97 7.61
CA SER A 242 -10.94 20.58 8.77
C SER A 242 -9.61 21.23 8.39
N PRO A 243 -9.33 22.46 8.85
CA PRO A 243 -8.00 23.06 8.69
C PRO A 243 -6.90 22.31 9.47
N PHE A 244 -7.28 21.42 10.38
CA PHE A 244 -6.39 20.62 11.22
C PHE A 244 -6.28 19.16 10.76
N GLU A 245 -6.72 18.84 9.55
CA GLU A 245 -6.68 17.48 9.03
C GLU A 245 -5.26 16.90 9.03
N TYR A 246 -4.27 17.70 8.66
CA TYR A 246 -2.88 17.27 8.65
C TYR A 246 -2.41 16.84 10.05
N GLU A 247 -2.68 17.63 11.09
CA GLU A 247 -2.35 17.33 12.48
C GLU A 247 -3.07 16.06 12.95
N LEU A 248 -4.34 15.93 12.60
CA LEU A 248 -5.15 14.75 12.92
C LEU A 248 -4.55 13.48 12.30
N ILE A 249 -4.23 13.52 11.02
CA ILE A 249 -3.62 12.37 10.32
C ILE A 249 -2.27 12.01 10.92
N ARG A 250 -1.42 13.02 11.23
CA ARG A 250 -0.15 12.82 11.92
C ARG A 250 -0.33 12.12 13.26
N MET A 251 -1.24 12.60 14.09
CA MET A 251 -1.56 12.02 15.38
C MET A 251 -2.07 10.58 15.24
N LEU A 252 -3.05 10.36 14.37
CA LEU A 252 -3.64 9.03 14.16
C LEU A 252 -2.60 8.02 13.69
N TYR A 253 -1.74 8.41 12.75
CA TYR A 253 -0.67 7.55 12.26
C TYR A 253 0.28 7.14 13.40
N ILE A 254 0.80 8.10 14.14
CA ILE A 254 1.75 7.83 15.25
C ILE A 254 1.12 6.92 16.31
N ARG A 255 -0.15 7.17 16.70
CA ARG A 255 -0.85 6.35 17.67
C ARG A 255 -1.13 4.94 17.17
N ALA A 256 -1.57 4.80 15.93
CA ALA A 256 -1.76 3.49 15.31
C ALA A 256 -0.44 2.68 15.30
N ARG A 257 0.68 3.31 14.91
CA ARG A 257 2.00 2.65 14.92
C ARG A 257 2.48 2.25 16.32
N GLN A 258 2.17 3.04 17.35
CA GLN A 258 2.47 2.67 18.74
C GLN A 258 1.69 1.41 19.16
N ILE A 259 0.38 1.38 18.89
CA ILE A 259 -0.47 0.22 19.21
C ILE A 259 -0.01 -1.04 18.46
N MET A 260 0.39 -0.92 17.19
CA MET A 260 0.90 -2.06 16.41
C MET A 260 2.20 -2.65 16.96
N VAL A 261 3.06 -1.83 17.55
CA VAL A 261 4.32 -2.29 18.16
C VAL A 261 4.08 -2.94 19.53
N GLU A 262 3.03 -2.52 20.27
CA GLU A 262 2.69 -3.02 21.60
C GLU A 262 1.95 -4.37 21.57
N ASN A 263 1.32 -4.73 20.43
CA ASN A 263 0.58 -5.97 20.23
C ASN A 263 1.40 -7.05 19.51
#